data_4f4d1e3a50d42505ba44dc49c058f750
#
_entry.id   4f4d1e3a50d42505ba44dc49c058f750
#
_cell.length_a   1.000
_cell.length_b   1.000
_cell.length_c   1.000
_cell.angle_alpha   90.00
_cell.angle_beta   90.00
_cell.angle_gamma   90.00
#
_symmetry.space_group_name_H-M   'P 1'
#
loop_
_entity.id
_entity.type
_entity.pdbx_description
1 polymer ?
#
loop_
_entity_poly.entity_id
_entity_poly.type
_entity_poly.pdbx_seq_one_letter_code
_entity_poly.pdbx_strand_id
1 'polypeptide(L)'
;MRFRRRRSLFGVRPRRGLEQSEPLKGQVWTRSEQSVREPDVHWAWRGLAAGAAIVECALLAWLWFGPALSVQTVSIEGTQHMTRAQVARAAGLGGGTSVLSVDGESARRHLLSQTWVRAATVDPQLPGTVLIRVSEWQPIAGYHAGKSGKLFYLSDQAVVLGPTTTEGTLVDVQGPAGADPRVGDHPLDVQLLIALVNIQRGLPGLIGQEVSGFVFDSCGDLTLVAKHGWKVYFGRVLTPEEFATLRDKLTALKAIAGQVNYNSADLEYVNVMNPAEAAVGYKSREPAPPSAAAGATPAPNSPAAACK
;
A
#
# COMPACT_ATOMS: atom_id res chain seq x y z
N MET A 1 12.39 20.84 -35.73
CA MET A 1 12.07 19.98 -36.86
C MET A 1 10.78 20.45 -37.51
N ARG A 2 10.86 20.93 -38.74
CA ARG A 2 9.77 21.57 -39.50
C ARG A 2 8.99 20.49 -40.25
N PHE A 3 7.66 20.36 -40.02
CA PHE A 3 6.81 19.54 -40.89
C PHE A 3 6.12 20.41 -41.94
N ARG A 4 6.41 20.10 -43.19
CA ARG A 4 5.88 20.71 -44.41
C ARG A 4 4.42 20.30 -44.65
N ARG A 5 3.55 21.28 -44.81
CA ARG A 5 2.23 21.14 -45.44
C ARG A 5 2.39 20.88 -46.93
N ARG A 6 1.80 19.80 -47.44
CA ARG A 6 1.54 19.62 -48.88
C ARG A 6 0.11 20.07 -49.20
N ARG A 7 -0.02 21.08 -49.99
CA ARG A 7 -1.24 21.47 -50.74
C ARG A 7 -1.28 20.66 -52.02
N SER A 8 -2.40 19.96 -52.31
CA SER A 8 -2.73 19.45 -53.65
C SER A 8 -3.82 20.31 -54.26
N LEU A 9 -3.46 20.98 -55.30
CA LEU A 9 -4.33 21.72 -56.21
C LEU A 9 -4.91 20.70 -57.21
N PHE A 10 -6.23 20.60 -57.29
CA PHE A 10 -6.89 20.02 -58.46
C PHE A 10 -7.67 21.11 -59.16
N GLY A 11 -7.18 21.46 -60.34
CA GLY A 11 -7.79 22.41 -61.23
C GLY A 11 -8.98 21.82 -61.96
N VAL A 12 -10.05 22.56 -61.94
CA VAL A 12 -11.24 22.33 -62.76
C VAL A 12 -11.05 23.03 -64.10
N ARG A 13 -11.10 22.29 -65.19
CA ARG A 13 -11.18 22.84 -66.59
C ARG A 13 -12.65 22.94 -67.02
N PRO A 14 -13.09 24.06 -67.60
CA PRO A 14 -14.39 24.17 -68.19
C PRO A 14 -14.39 23.62 -69.62
N ARG A 15 -15.38 22.82 -70.03
CA ARG A 15 -15.67 22.50 -71.39
C ARG A 15 -16.82 23.38 -71.89
N ARG A 16 -16.54 24.17 -72.87
CA ARG A 16 -17.49 24.79 -73.80
C ARG A 16 -17.96 23.73 -74.81
N GLY A 17 -19.17 23.84 -75.23
CA GLY A 17 -19.71 23.14 -76.43
C GLY A 17 -21.22 23.35 -76.50
N LEU A 18 -21.54 24.49 -77.15
CA LEU A 18 -22.88 24.76 -77.70
C LEU A 18 -23.08 23.91 -78.90
N GLU A 19 -24.16 23.21 -79.04
CA GLU A 19 -24.76 22.96 -80.33
C GLU A 19 -26.27 22.88 -80.23
N GLN A 20 -26.94 23.81 -80.91
CA GLN A 20 -28.39 23.87 -81.08
C GLN A 20 -28.76 22.85 -82.18
N SER A 21 -29.79 22.05 -81.93
CA SER A 21 -30.51 21.37 -82.98
C SER A 21 -31.99 21.46 -82.74
N GLU A 22 -32.67 21.83 -83.79
CA GLU A 22 -34.09 22.22 -84.00
C GLU A 22 -35.11 21.17 -83.55
N PRO A 23 -36.40 21.59 -83.35
CA PRO A 23 -37.46 20.73 -82.85
C PRO A 23 -38.13 19.98 -84.04
N LEU A 24 -38.11 18.67 -84.02
CA LEU A 24 -38.97 17.83 -84.80
C LEU A 24 -40.38 17.74 -84.19
N LYS A 25 -41.36 18.31 -84.95
CA LYS A 25 -42.80 18.10 -84.72
C LYS A 25 -43.13 16.65 -84.92
N GLY A 26 -43.89 16.09 -83.96
CA GLY A 26 -44.75 14.99 -84.36
C GLY A 26 -44.81 13.85 -83.35
N GLN A 27 -46.05 13.64 -82.93
CA GLN A 27 -46.64 12.49 -82.29
C GLN A 27 -46.67 12.48 -80.78
N VAL A 28 -47.75 13.00 -80.27
CA VAL A 28 -48.24 12.78 -78.94
C VAL A 28 -48.73 11.32 -78.84
N TRP A 29 -47.86 10.48 -78.27
CA TRP A 29 -48.28 9.21 -77.76
C TRP A 29 -48.81 9.45 -76.33
N THR A 30 -50.15 9.49 -76.19
CA THR A 30 -50.78 9.37 -74.86
C THR A 30 -50.55 7.96 -74.35
N ARG A 31 -49.39 7.82 -73.65
CA ARG A 31 -49.19 6.64 -72.85
C ARG A 31 -50.10 6.76 -71.64
N SER A 32 -51.16 5.96 -71.60
CA SER A 32 -51.87 5.77 -70.38
C SER A 32 -50.97 5.25 -69.30
N GLU A 33 -50.60 6.13 -68.40
CA GLU A 33 -49.87 5.72 -67.17
C GLU A 33 -50.91 4.89 -66.39
N GLN A 34 -50.91 3.57 -66.60
CA GLN A 34 -51.40 2.64 -65.64
C GLN A 34 -50.46 2.75 -64.49
N SER A 35 -50.85 3.55 -63.49
CA SER A 35 -50.22 3.51 -62.18
C SER A 35 -50.38 2.09 -61.67
N VAL A 36 -49.32 1.25 -61.88
CA VAL A 36 -49.16 0.02 -61.14
C VAL A 36 -48.96 0.48 -59.72
N ARG A 37 -50.03 0.43 -58.92
CA ARG A 37 -49.91 0.50 -57.45
C ARG A 37 -49.01 -0.67 -57.08
N GLU A 38 -47.72 -0.38 -56.92
CA GLU A 38 -46.86 -1.28 -56.21
C GLU A 38 -47.46 -1.47 -54.82
N PRO A 39 -47.75 -2.73 -54.42
CA PRO A 39 -48.27 -2.96 -53.10
C PRO A 39 -47.24 -2.42 -52.10
N ASP A 40 -47.70 -1.55 -51.20
CA ASP A 40 -46.89 -0.96 -50.12
C ASP A 40 -46.34 -2.05 -49.16
N VAL A 41 -45.45 -2.90 -49.67
CA VAL A 41 -44.79 -3.96 -48.90
C VAL A 41 -43.82 -3.36 -47.90
N HIS A 42 -43.40 -2.11 -48.12
CA HIS A 42 -42.46 -1.42 -47.26
C HIS A 42 -42.94 -1.15 -45.84
N TRP A 43 -44.23 -0.97 -45.62
CA TRP A 43 -44.75 -0.76 -44.28
C TRP A 43 -44.72 -2.05 -43.43
N ALA A 44 -44.98 -3.21 -44.06
CA ALA A 44 -44.93 -4.49 -43.41
C ALA A 44 -43.46 -4.84 -42.96
N TRP A 45 -42.49 -4.60 -43.85
CA TRP A 45 -41.08 -4.76 -43.52
C TRP A 45 -40.60 -3.78 -42.45
N ARG A 46 -41.09 -2.54 -42.47
CA ARG A 46 -40.81 -1.54 -41.42
C ARG A 46 -41.43 -1.95 -40.09
N GLY A 47 -42.62 -2.49 -40.06
CA GLY A 47 -43.26 -3.03 -38.87
C GLY A 47 -42.52 -4.24 -38.32
N LEU A 48 -42.04 -5.13 -39.18
CA LEU A 48 -41.27 -6.31 -38.79
C LEU A 48 -39.91 -5.93 -38.27
N ALA A 49 -39.22 -4.97 -38.89
CA ALA A 49 -37.92 -4.44 -38.40
C ALA A 49 -38.09 -3.70 -37.07
N ALA A 50 -39.16 -2.90 -36.90
CA ALA A 50 -39.43 -2.23 -35.63
C ALA A 50 -39.75 -3.25 -34.51
N GLY A 51 -40.54 -4.29 -34.83
CA GLY A 51 -40.81 -5.39 -33.89
C GLY A 51 -39.55 -6.15 -33.50
N ALA A 52 -38.66 -6.47 -34.43
CA ALA A 52 -37.39 -7.10 -34.19
C ALA A 52 -36.50 -6.23 -33.28
N ALA A 53 -36.41 -4.93 -33.56
CA ALA A 53 -35.62 -3.99 -32.75
C ALA A 53 -36.18 -3.87 -31.31
N ILE A 54 -37.52 -3.89 -31.14
CA ILE A 54 -38.11 -3.88 -29.79
C ILE A 54 -37.76 -5.17 -29.03
N VAL A 55 -37.85 -6.32 -29.67
CA VAL A 55 -37.48 -7.61 -29.06
C VAL A 55 -35.99 -7.64 -28.71
N GLU A 56 -35.12 -7.14 -29.58
CA GLU A 56 -33.69 -7.04 -29.34
C GLU A 56 -33.37 -6.09 -28.17
N CYS A 57 -34.01 -4.91 -28.14
CA CYS A 57 -33.88 -3.98 -27.01
C CYS A 57 -34.39 -4.58 -25.70
N ALA A 58 -35.53 -5.32 -25.75
CA ALA A 58 -36.06 -6.00 -24.57
C ALA A 58 -35.14 -7.12 -24.06
N LEU A 59 -34.55 -7.91 -24.98
CA LEU A 59 -33.57 -8.93 -24.66
C LEU A 59 -32.28 -8.31 -24.06
N LEU A 60 -31.77 -7.22 -24.65
CA LEU A 60 -30.62 -6.50 -24.13
C LEU A 60 -30.90 -5.89 -22.75
N ALA A 61 -32.10 -5.30 -22.59
CA ALA A 61 -32.52 -4.78 -21.29
C ALA A 61 -32.65 -5.90 -20.25
N TRP A 62 -33.25 -7.02 -20.63
CA TRP A 62 -33.33 -8.20 -19.74
C TRP A 62 -31.99 -8.78 -19.41
N LEU A 63 -31.03 -8.82 -20.36
CA LEU A 63 -29.66 -9.27 -20.12
C LEU A 63 -28.93 -8.30 -19.21
N TRP A 64 -29.15 -6.99 -19.39
CA TRP A 64 -28.47 -5.94 -18.59
C TRP A 64 -29.00 -5.80 -17.16
N PHE A 65 -30.33 -5.87 -17.00
CA PHE A 65 -31.04 -5.69 -15.72
C PHE A 65 -31.47 -7.01 -15.08
N GLY A 66 -31.34 -8.12 -15.80
CA GLY A 66 -31.78 -9.43 -15.34
C GLY A 66 -30.78 -10.09 -14.38
N PRO A 67 -31.20 -11.10 -13.64
CA PRO A 67 -30.38 -11.83 -12.69
C PRO A 67 -29.24 -12.63 -13.35
N ALA A 68 -29.28 -12.81 -14.66
CA ALA A 68 -28.29 -13.62 -15.39
C ALA A 68 -26.86 -13.06 -15.32
N LEU A 69 -26.72 -11.74 -15.21
CA LEU A 69 -25.42 -11.06 -15.10
C LEU A 69 -25.19 -10.42 -13.73
N SER A 70 -26.02 -10.72 -12.73
CA SER A 70 -25.78 -10.29 -11.37
C SER A 70 -24.57 -11.02 -10.77
N VAL A 71 -23.81 -10.34 -9.91
CA VAL A 71 -22.73 -10.95 -9.14
C VAL A 71 -23.30 -12.03 -8.22
N GLN A 72 -23.07 -13.29 -8.56
CA GLN A 72 -23.50 -14.45 -7.79
C GLN A 72 -22.39 -14.96 -6.88
N THR A 73 -21.14 -14.88 -7.36
CA THR A 73 -20.00 -15.41 -6.64
C THR A 73 -18.88 -14.38 -6.59
N VAL A 74 -18.38 -14.11 -5.39
CA VAL A 74 -17.17 -13.31 -5.18
C VAL A 74 -16.09 -14.25 -4.67
N SER A 75 -15.11 -14.55 -5.51
CA SER A 75 -13.93 -15.33 -5.13
C SER A 75 -12.86 -14.39 -4.61
N ILE A 76 -12.42 -14.59 -3.37
CA ILE A 76 -11.43 -13.74 -2.71
C ILE A 76 -10.26 -14.60 -2.30
N GLU A 77 -9.06 -14.19 -2.76
CA GLU A 77 -7.80 -14.88 -2.53
C GLU A 77 -6.77 -13.96 -1.88
N GLY A 78 -5.87 -14.54 -1.06
CA GLY A 78 -4.68 -13.84 -0.52
C GLY A 78 -4.92 -13.08 0.79
N THR A 79 -6.09 -13.20 1.43
CA THR A 79 -6.38 -12.53 2.70
C THR A 79 -5.94 -13.39 3.90
N GLN A 80 -5.28 -12.76 4.87
CA GLN A 80 -4.86 -13.36 6.15
C GLN A 80 -5.48 -12.63 7.35
N HIS A 81 -5.47 -11.31 7.33
CA HIS A 81 -5.97 -10.44 8.41
C HIS A 81 -7.36 -9.89 8.12
N MET A 82 -7.72 -9.72 6.85
CA MET A 82 -9.04 -9.26 6.46
C MET A 82 -9.98 -10.44 6.20
N THR A 83 -11.22 -10.31 6.68
CA THR A 83 -12.26 -11.29 6.34
C THR A 83 -12.78 -11.08 4.92
N ARG A 84 -13.26 -12.16 4.28
CA ARG A 84 -13.87 -12.08 2.95
C ARG A 84 -14.99 -11.04 2.87
N ALA A 85 -15.82 -10.95 3.92
CA ALA A 85 -16.91 -9.98 3.98
C ALA A 85 -16.41 -8.52 4.05
N GLN A 86 -15.27 -8.26 4.72
CA GLN A 86 -14.65 -6.94 4.74
C GLN A 86 -14.11 -6.56 3.37
N VAL A 87 -13.43 -7.49 2.69
CA VAL A 87 -12.89 -7.26 1.34
C VAL A 87 -14.02 -6.99 0.33
N ALA A 88 -15.08 -7.80 0.34
CA ALA A 88 -16.24 -7.60 -0.54
C ALA A 88 -16.90 -6.23 -0.32
N ARG A 89 -17.08 -5.83 0.94
CA ARG A 89 -17.63 -4.50 1.30
C ARG A 89 -16.68 -3.36 0.86
N ALA A 90 -15.39 -3.51 1.11
CA ALA A 90 -14.39 -2.52 0.71
C ALA A 90 -14.32 -2.37 -0.82
N ALA A 91 -14.51 -3.45 -1.57
CA ALA A 91 -14.60 -3.43 -3.02
C ALA A 91 -15.91 -2.80 -3.55
N GLY A 92 -16.88 -2.50 -2.67
CA GLY A 92 -18.18 -1.96 -3.09
C GLY A 92 -19.09 -2.98 -3.78
N LEU A 93 -18.81 -4.27 -3.63
CA LEU A 93 -19.62 -5.35 -4.21
C LEU A 93 -20.79 -5.66 -3.27
N GLY A 94 -21.92 -5.00 -3.51
CA GLY A 94 -23.20 -5.29 -2.86
C GLY A 94 -24.01 -6.33 -3.61
N GLY A 95 -24.98 -6.99 -2.92
CA GLY A 95 -25.91 -7.91 -3.56
C GLY A 95 -26.71 -7.22 -4.66
N GLY A 96 -26.86 -7.86 -5.83
CA GLY A 96 -27.63 -7.35 -6.97
C GLY A 96 -26.86 -6.46 -7.95
N THR A 97 -25.56 -6.22 -7.74
CA THR A 97 -24.72 -5.50 -8.70
C THR A 97 -24.50 -6.36 -9.94
N SER A 98 -24.70 -5.79 -11.14
CA SER A 98 -24.36 -6.50 -12.39
C SER A 98 -22.85 -6.58 -12.57
N VAL A 99 -22.33 -7.76 -12.98
CA VAL A 99 -20.90 -7.94 -13.30
C VAL A 99 -20.41 -6.93 -14.34
N LEU A 100 -21.27 -6.56 -15.30
CA LEU A 100 -20.95 -5.58 -16.33
C LEU A 100 -20.80 -4.15 -15.80
N SER A 101 -21.43 -3.85 -14.66
CA SER A 101 -21.35 -2.53 -14.02
C SER A 101 -20.25 -2.43 -12.97
N VAL A 102 -19.52 -3.54 -12.70
CA VAL A 102 -18.41 -3.53 -11.77
C VAL A 102 -17.23 -2.78 -12.37
N ASP A 103 -16.95 -1.60 -11.84
CA ASP A 103 -15.71 -0.88 -12.13
C ASP A 103 -14.57 -1.48 -11.29
N GLY A 104 -13.82 -2.39 -11.91
CA GLY A 104 -12.68 -3.08 -11.25
C GLY A 104 -11.61 -2.11 -10.75
N GLU A 105 -11.38 -0.99 -11.45
CA GLU A 105 -10.38 0.00 -11.03
C GLU A 105 -10.85 0.84 -9.84
N SER A 106 -12.13 1.19 -9.78
CA SER A 106 -12.70 1.86 -8.61
C SER A 106 -12.68 0.94 -7.38
N ALA A 107 -13.11 -0.32 -7.55
CA ALA A 107 -13.04 -1.34 -6.50
C ALA A 107 -11.60 -1.56 -6.01
N ARG A 108 -10.63 -1.61 -6.93
CA ARG A 108 -9.20 -1.71 -6.60
C ARG A 108 -8.72 -0.52 -5.76
N ARG A 109 -9.09 0.71 -6.14
CA ARG A 109 -8.74 1.92 -5.38
C ARG A 109 -9.31 1.89 -3.96
N HIS A 110 -10.56 1.46 -3.80
CA HIS A 110 -11.19 1.31 -2.49
C HIS A 110 -10.49 0.22 -1.64
N LEU A 111 -10.07 -0.87 -2.26
CA LEU A 111 -9.28 -1.89 -1.56
C LEU A 111 -7.92 -1.36 -1.13
N LEU A 112 -7.22 -0.61 -1.98
CA LEU A 112 -5.93 0.00 -1.66
C LEU A 112 -6.01 1.08 -0.57
N SER A 113 -7.19 1.63 -0.29
CA SER A 113 -7.40 2.53 0.85
C SER A 113 -7.46 1.79 2.20
N GLN A 114 -7.56 0.45 2.20
CA GLN A 114 -7.50 -0.34 3.42
C GLN A 114 -6.04 -0.50 3.84
N THR A 115 -5.74 -0.22 5.10
CA THR A 115 -4.36 -0.18 5.61
C THR A 115 -3.60 -1.49 5.47
N TRP A 116 -4.29 -2.62 5.56
CA TRP A 116 -3.67 -3.94 5.42
C TRP A 116 -3.41 -4.34 3.96
N VAL A 117 -3.99 -3.64 2.98
CA VAL A 117 -3.87 -3.99 1.57
C VAL A 117 -2.66 -3.34 0.94
N ARG A 118 -1.71 -4.17 0.53
CA ARG A 118 -0.52 -3.78 -0.24
C ARG A 118 -0.82 -3.66 -1.73
N ALA A 119 -1.53 -4.65 -2.27
CA ALA A 119 -1.92 -4.69 -3.67
C ALA A 119 -3.26 -5.41 -3.80
N ALA A 120 -4.05 -5.01 -4.80
CA ALA A 120 -5.31 -5.65 -5.12
C ALA A 120 -5.52 -5.68 -6.63
N THR A 121 -6.15 -6.76 -7.12
CA THR A 121 -6.71 -6.84 -8.47
C THR A 121 -8.16 -7.28 -8.36
N VAL A 122 -9.00 -6.71 -9.21
CA VAL A 122 -10.43 -7.02 -9.27
C VAL A 122 -10.78 -7.33 -10.72
N ASP A 123 -11.09 -8.59 -11.00
CA ASP A 123 -11.36 -9.09 -12.33
C ASP A 123 -12.81 -9.59 -12.43
N PRO A 124 -13.73 -8.80 -13.00
CA PRO A 124 -15.09 -9.26 -13.29
C PRO A 124 -15.07 -10.33 -14.37
N GLN A 125 -15.68 -11.48 -14.10
CA GLN A 125 -15.77 -12.63 -15.00
C GLN A 125 -17.22 -12.99 -15.28
N LEU A 126 -17.58 -13.07 -16.56
CA LEU A 126 -18.90 -13.51 -16.96
C LEU A 126 -19.10 -15.02 -16.66
N PRO A 127 -20.31 -15.44 -16.30
CA PRO A 127 -21.54 -14.63 -16.29
C PRO A 127 -21.82 -13.88 -14.97
N GLY A 128 -21.26 -14.24 -13.84
CA GLY A 128 -21.66 -13.68 -12.54
C GLY A 128 -20.58 -13.81 -11.45
N THR A 129 -19.31 -13.91 -11.82
CA THR A 129 -18.21 -14.07 -10.86
C THR A 129 -17.33 -12.84 -10.84
N VAL A 130 -16.91 -12.41 -9.65
CA VAL A 130 -15.85 -11.40 -9.48
C VAL A 130 -14.70 -12.04 -8.73
N LEU A 131 -13.53 -12.07 -9.36
CA LEU A 131 -12.31 -12.57 -8.75
C LEU A 131 -11.53 -11.39 -8.16
N ILE A 132 -11.33 -11.41 -6.85
CA ILE A 132 -10.55 -10.42 -6.11
C ILE A 132 -9.30 -11.11 -5.58
N ARG A 133 -8.13 -10.67 -6.00
CA ARG A 133 -6.86 -11.07 -5.41
C ARG A 133 -6.31 -9.92 -4.58
N VAL A 134 -6.06 -10.18 -3.31
CA VAL A 134 -5.50 -9.22 -2.37
C VAL A 134 -4.13 -9.72 -1.92
N SER A 135 -3.15 -8.82 -1.92
CA SER A 135 -1.88 -9.04 -1.24
C SER A 135 -1.85 -8.14 -0.01
N GLU A 136 -1.79 -8.72 1.17
CA GLU A 136 -1.70 -7.98 2.42
C GLU A 136 -0.25 -7.63 2.76
N TRP A 137 -0.05 -6.55 3.52
CA TRP A 137 1.21 -6.23 4.13
C TRP A 137 1.60 -7.30 5.14
N GLN A 138 2.87 -7.69 5.14
CA GLN A 138 3.41 -8.55 6.19
C GLN A 138 4.04 -7.65 7.26
N PRO A 139 3.64 -7.77 8.54
CA PRO A 139 4.29 -7.04 9.60
C PRO A 139 5.72 -7.56 9.80
N ILE A 140 6.68 -6.64 9.93
CA ILE A 140 8.09 -6.96 10.19
C ILE A 140 8.58 -6.48 11.56
N ALA A 141 7.83 -5.57 12.18
CA ALA A 141 8.14 -5.05 13.52
C ALA A 141 6.88 -4.82 14.34
N GLY A 142 7.03 -4.92 15.65
CA GLY A 142 6.14 -4.37 16.66
C GLY A 142 6.65 -3.01 17.11
N TYR A 143 5.78 -2.03 17.18
CA TYR A 143 6.09 -0.68 17.62
C TYR A 143 5.30 -0.31 18.86
N HIS A 144 5.99 -0.12 19.98
CA HIS A 144 5.42 0.40 21.22
C HIS A 144 5.38 1.93 21.16
N ALA A 145 4.19 2.50 21.24
CA ALA A 145 4.04 3.94 21.37
C ALA A 145 4.61 4.41 22.71
N GLY A 146 5.59 5.32 22.66
CA GLY A 146 6.37 5.69 23.84
C GLY A 146 5.55 6.30 24.99
N LYS A 147 4.39 6.92 24.70
CA LYS A 147 3.51 7.51 25.73
C LYS A 147 2.52 6.52 26.33
N SER A 148 1.85 5.73 25.50
CA SER A 148 0.78 4.84 25.95
C SER A 148 1.23 3.40 26.18
N GLY A 149 2.39 3.02 25.63
CA GLY A 149 2.85 1.62 25.60
C GLY A 149 2.02 0.71 24.69
N LYS A 150 1.09 1.27 23.90
CA LYS A 150 0.30 0.48 22.95
C LYS A 150 1.18 -0.08 21.87
N LEU A 151 0.96 -1.34 21.54
CA LEU A 151 1.69 -2.06 20.52
C LEU A 151 0.95 -1.98 19.18
N PHE A 152 1.70 -1.68 18.12
CA PHE A 152 1.21 -1.61 16.74
C PHE A 152 2.09 -2.46 15.84
N TYR A 153 1.49 -3.03 14.80
CA TYR A 153 2.25 -3.66 13.73
C TYR A 153 2.77 -2.63 12.73
N LEU A 154 4.04 -2.77 12.32
CA LEU A 154 4.65 -2.02 11.22
C LEU A 154 4.92 -2.93 10.02
N SER A 155 4.57 -2.43 8.83
CA SER A 155 4.93 -3.04 7.56
C SER A 155 6.42 -2.83 7.22
N ASP A 156 6.89 -3.45 6.13
CA ASP A 156 8.22 -3.22 5.54
C ASP A 156 8.42 -1.80 4.99
N GLN A 157 7.35 -1.01 4.88
CA GLN A 157 7.39 0.41 4.54
C GLN A 157 7.20 1.32 5.77
N ALA A 158 7.40 0.80 6.98
CA ALA A 158 7.20 1.50 8.24
C ALA A 158 5.78 2.08 8.43
N VAL A 159 4.77 1.54 7.74
CA VAL A 159 3.37 1.94 7.88
C VAL A 159 2.75 1.24 9.08
N VAL A 160 2.05 1.98 9.93
CA VAL A 160 1.25 1.43 11.03
C VAL A 160 0.04 0.69 10.48
N LEU A 161 0.02 -0.63 10.60
CA LEU A 161 -1.05 -1.48 10.07
C LEU A 161 -2.26 -1.57 11.01
N GLY A 162 -2.04 -1.52 12.31
CA GLY A 162 -3.07 -1.59 13.32
C GLY A 162 -2.54 -1.96 14.70
N PRO A 163 -3.35 -1.80 15.74
CA PRO A 163 -2.98 -2.22 17.10
C PRO A 163 -2.94 -3.74 17.21
N THR A 164 -2.06 -4.23 18.07
CA THR A 164 -1.94 -5.66 18.39
C THR A 164 -1.66 -5.84 19.88
N THR A 165 -1.85 -7.06 20.36
CA THR A 165 -1.47 -7.49 21.71
C THR A 165 -0.37 -8.55 21.68
N THR A 166 0.07 -8.95 20.49
CA THR A 166 1.04 -10.02 20.29
C THR A 166 2.30 -9.50 19.64
N GLU A 167 3.42 -9.60 20.30
CA GLU A 167 4.73 -9.21 19.77
C GLU A 167 5.26 -10.24 18.76
N GLY A 168 5.02 -11.52 19.00
CA GLY A 168 5.50 -12.60 18.14
C GLY A 168 7.02 -12.66 18.06
N THR A 169 7.54 -12.99 16.88
CA THR A 169 8.99 -13.05 16.59
C THR A 169 9.47 -11.80 15.82
N LEU A 170 8.69 -10.73 15.86
CA LEU A 170 8.96 -9.51 15.14
C LEU A 170 10.05 -8.69 15.87
N VAL A 171 10.65 -7.74 15.12
CA VAL A 171 11.54 -6.75 15.73
C VAL A 171 10.73 -5.88 16.67
N ASP A 172 11.13 -5.81 17.94
CA ASP A 172 10.48 -4.95 18.93
C ASP A 172 11.14 -3.57 18.95
N VAL A 173 10.32 -2.52 18.76
CA VAL A 173 10.79 -1.13 18.73
C VAL A 173 9.93 -0.29 19.66
N GLN A 174 10.54 0.25 20.69
CA GLN A 174 9.89 1.25 21.56
C GLN A 174 10.20 2.64 21.01
N GLY A 175 9.18 3.35 20.57
CA GLY A 175 9.27 4.70 20.06
C GLY A 175 9.52 5.76 21.13
N PRO A 176 9.94 6.97 20.73
CA PRO A 176 10.14 8.08 21.65
C PRO A 176 8.82 8.51 22.32
N ALA A 177 8.94 9.19 23.45
CA ALA A 177 7.78 9.74 24.15
C ALA A 177 7.08 10.80 23.28
N GLY A 178 5.99 10.42 22.66
CA GLY A 178 5.22 11.26 21.74
C GLY A 178 3.76 10.86 21.70
N ALA A 179 3.00 11.43 20.78
CA ALA A 179 1.62 11.03 20.53
C ALA A 179 1.58 9.61 19.96
N ASP A 180 0.52 8.85 20.30
CA ASP A 180 0.30 7.54 19.69
C ASP A 180 0.14 7.70 18.17
N PRO A 181 0.81 6.85 17.37
CA PRO A 181 0.66 6.89 15.93
C PRO A 181 -0.75 6.42 15.54
N ARG A 182 -1.26 6.95 14.45
CA ARG A 182 -2.50 6.50 13.83
C ARG A 182 -2.21 5.40 12.82
N VAL A 183 -3.22 4.60 12.56
CA VAL A 183 -3.18 3.62 11.46
C VAL A 183 -2.92 4.35 10.13
N GLY A 184 -1.91 3.91 9.40
CA GLY A 184 -1.43 4.56 8.18
C GLY A 184 -0.28 5.57 8.38
N ASP A 185 0.05 5.95 9.60
CA ASP A 185 1.21 6.81 9.89
C ASP A 185 2.54 6.07 9.70
N HIS A 186 3.62 6.84 9.56
CA HIS A 186 5.00 6.36 9.46
C HIS A 186 5.79 6.87 10.68
N PRO A 187 5.80 6.14 11.81
CA PRO A 187 6.47 6.60 13.02
C PRO A 187 8.00 6.54 12.94
N LEU A 188 8.53 5.79 11.97
CA LEU A 188 9.96 5.63 11.70
C LEU A 188 10.25 5.81 10.22
N ASP A 189 11.50 6.19 9.91
CA ASP A 189 11.99 6.11 8.53
C ASP A 189 12.12 4.65 8.07
N VAL A 190 11.82 4.39 6.80
CA VAL A 190 11.85 3.03 6.22
C VAL A 190 13.26 2.44 6.27
N GLN A 191 14.29 3.24 5.95
CA GLN A 191 15.67 2.76 5.93
C GLN A 191 16.16 2.43 7.35
N LEU A 192 15.75 3.23 8.33
CA LEU A 192 16.04 2.97 9.74
C LEU A 192 15.37 1.66 10.18
N LEU A 193 14.09 1.45 9.89
CA LEU A 193 13.40 0.21 10.25
C LEU A 193 14.07 -1.02 9.63
N ILE A 194 14.44 -0.95 8.34
CA ILE A 194 15.17 -2.03 7.65
C ILE A 194 16.53 -2.28 8.32
N ALA A 195 17.24 -1.22 8.73
CA ALA A 195 18.50 -1.35 9.44
C ALA A 195 18.33 -2.06 10.79
N LEU A 196 17.30 -1.71 11.58
CA LEU A 196 16.99 -2.38 12.84
C LEU A 196 16.72 -3.88 12.64
N VAL A 197 15.91 -4.23 11.62
CA VAL A 197 15.65 -5.63 11.25
C VAL A 197 16.95 -6.37 10.88
N ASN A 198 17.83 -5.72 10.12
CA ASN A 198 19.12 -6.30 9.73
C ASN A 198 20.07 -6.46 10.92
N ILE A 199 20.07 -5.50 11.85
CA ILE A 199 20.85 -5.58 13.10
C ILE A 199 20.36 -6.78 13.93
N GLN A 200 19.05 -6.91 14.14
CA GLN A 200 18.49 -8.03 14.91
C GLN A 200 18.86 -9.38 14.30
N ARG A 201 18.83 -9.51 12.98
CA ARG A 201 19.20 -10.76 12.29
C ARG A 201 20.70 -11.03 12.27
N GLY A 202 21.50 -9.97 12.16
CA GLY A 202 22.96 -10.08 12.02
C GLY A 202 23.72 -10.16 13.32
N LEU A 203 23.17 -9.65 14.42
CA LEU A 203 23.87 -9.54 15.70
C LEU A 203 24.31 -10.90 16.27
N PRO A 204 23.50 -11.98 16.19
CA PRO A 204 23.96 -13.30 16.63
C PRO A 204 25.21 -13.78 15.92
N GLY A 205 25.35 -13.51 14.63
CA GLY A 205 26.54 -13.84 13.85
C GLY A 205 27.72 -12.92 14.13
N LEU A 206 27.49 -11.71 14.65
CA LEU A 206 28.52 -10.71 14.91
C LEU A 206 29.16 -10.87 16.28
N ILE A 207 28.37 -11.04 17.32
CA ILE A 207 28.81 -11.06 18.73
C ILE A 207 28.22 -12.23 19.54
N GLY A 208 27.52 -13.18 18.89
CA GLY A 208 26.91 -14.34 19.55
C GLY A 208 25.74 -14.00 20.45
N GLN A 209 25.09 -12.84 20.29
CA GLN A 209 24.02 -12.38 21.17
C GLN A 209 22.73 -12.09 20.40
N GLU A 210 21.59 -12.38 21.01
CA GLU A 210 20.28 -12.04 20.47
C GLU A 210 19.80 -10.67 20.98
N VAL A 211 19.05 -9.98 20.12
CA VAL A 211 18.40 -8.69 20.43
C VAL A 211 17.05 -8.98 21.09
N SER A 212 16.75 -8.31 22.19
CA SER A 212 15.41 -8.26 22.78
C SER A 212 14.56 -7.19 22.11
N GLY A 213 15.13 -6.01 21.86
CA GLY A 213 14.43 -4.91 21.21
C GLY A 213 15.30 -3.67 21.06
N PHE A 214 14.69 -2.65 20.50
CA PHE A 214 15.25 -1.31 20.30
C PHE A 214 14.43 -0.28 21.03
N VAL A 215 15.06 0.66 21.69
CA VAL A 215 14.40 1.71 22.46
C VAL A 215 14.89 3.06 21.98
N PHE A 216 13.97 3.93 21.64
CA PHE A 216 14.25 5.34 21.41
C PHE A 216 13.87 6.12 22.67
N ASP A 217 14.78 6.93 23.17
CA ASP A 217 14.47 7.85 24.26
C ASP A 217 13.74 9.12 23.77
N SER A 218 13.45 10.03 24.69
CA SER A 218 12.75 11.29 24.34
C SER A 218 13.56 12.22 23.43
N CYS A 219 14.88 12.01 23.32
CA CYS A 219 15.78 12.77 22.48
C CYS A 219 16.04 12.11 21.12
N GLY A 220 15.45 10.91 20.90
CA GLY A 220 15.66 10.13 19.69
C GLY A 220 16.96 9.32 19.68
N ASP A 221 17.59 9.14 20.84
CA ASP A 221 18.77 8.29 20.97
C ASP A 221 18.35 6.83 20.95
N LEU A 222 18.98 6.07 20.05
CA LEU A 222 18.76 4.64 19.86
C LEU A 222 19.60 3.83 20.87
N THR A 223 18.88 2.97 21.60
CA THR A 223 19.46 1.95 22.47
C THR A 223 18.99 0.59 22.01
N LEU A 224 19.91 -0.34 21.78
CA LEU A 224 19.63 -1.75 21.61
C LEU A 224 19.64 -2.43 22.96
N VAL A 225 18.66 -3.28 23.23
CA VAL A 225 18.59 -4.11 24.43
C VAL A 225 18.85 -5.55 24.02
N ALA A 226 19.92 -6.14 24.57
CA ALA A 226 20.24 -7.54 24.35
C ALA A 226 19.35 -8.44 25.22
N LYS A 227 19.19 -9.70 24.83
CA LYS A 227 18.36 -10.67 25.57
C LYS A 227 18.87 -10.94 26.98
N HIS A 228 20.19 -10.79 27.21
CA HIS A 228 20.82 -10.87 28.52
C HIS A 228 20.68 -9.58 29.36
N GLY A 229 20.00 -8.56 28.85
CA GLY A 229 19.66 -7.33 29.57
C GLY A 229 20.71 -6.22 29.53
N TRP A 230 21.89 -6.44 28.94
CA TRP A 230 22.84 -5.36 28.70
C TRP A 230 22.44 -4.53 27.47
N LYS A 231 22.95 -3.33 27.34
CA LYS A 231 22.51 -2.36 26.35
C LYS A 231 23.65 -1.91 25.42
N VAL A 232 23.31 -1.54 24.18
CA VAL A 232 24.21 -0.82 23.29
C VAL A 232 23.64 0.57 23.04
N TYR A 233 24.41 1.59 23.39
CA TYR A 233 24.05 2.98 23.11
C TYR A 233 24.60 3.41 21.78
N PHE A 234 23.73 3.62 20.80
CA PHE A 234 24.07 4.13 19.47
C PHE A 234 23.96 5.66 19.39
N GLY A 235 23.17 6.30 20.27
CA GLY A 235 22.85 7.72 20.18
C GLY A 235 21.91 8.03 19.01
N ARG A 236 21.91 9.28 18.56
CA ARG A 236 20.97 9.75 17.55
C ARG A 236 21.14 9.05 16.21
N VAL A 237 20.00 8.70 15.57
CA VAL A 237 19.93 8.02 14.27
C VAL A 237 18.70 8.42 13.45
N LEU A 238 17.94 9.43 13.89
CA LEU A 238 16.65 9.76 13.27
C LEU A 238 16.80 10.66 12.04
N THR A 239 17.84 11.49 11.95
CA THR A 239 18.11 12.28 10.75
C THR A 239 18.97 11.48 9.75
N PRO A 240 18.93 11.79 8.45
CA PRO A 240 19.73 11.12 7.44
C PRO A 240 21.25 11.18 7.75
N GLU A 241 21.73 12.30 8.27
CA GLU A 241 23.13 12.50 8.64
C GLU A 241 23.54 11.63 9.83
N GLU A 242 22.68 11.57 10.87
CA GLU A 242 22.88 10.72 12.04
C GLU A 242 22.81 9.25 11.67
N PHE A 243 21.82 8.86 10.84
CA PHE A 243 21.67 7.50 10.34
C PHE A 243 22.90 7.03 9.57
N ALA A 244 23.53 7.89 8.78
CA ALA A 244 24.75 7.55 8.04
C ALA A 244 25.89 7.08 8.97
N THR A 245 25.93 7.55 10.23
CA THR A 245 26.93 7.14 11.22
C THR A 245 26.71 5.74 11.80
N LEU A 246 25.51 5.17 11.63
CA LEU A 246 25.13 3.87 12.21
C LEU A 246 26.07 2.74 11.75
N ARG A 247 26.52 2.78 10.50
CA ARG A 247 27.46 1.80 9.95
C ARG A 247 28.79 1.81 10.69
N ASP A 248 29.34 3.00 11.00
CA ASP A 248 30.59 3.15 11.71
C ASP A 248 30.45 2.71 13.17
N LYS A 249 29.34 3.01 13.80
CA LYS A 249 28.97 2.55 15.15
C LYS A 249 28.89 1.02 15.23
N LEU A 250 28.28 0.35 14.23
CA LEU A 250 28.25 -1.11 14.14
C LEU A 250 29.65 -1.70 13.89
N THR A 251 30.48 -1.00 13.12
CA THR A 251 31.89 -1.41 12.90
C THR A 251 32.69 -1.32 14.20
N ALA A 252 32.48 -0.26 14.98
CA ALA A 252 33.10 -0.12 16.31
C ALA A 252 32.66 -1.23 17.28
N LEU A 253 31.35 -1.55 17.30
CA LEU A 253 30.83 -2.67 18.09
C LEU A 253 31.48 -3.99 17.70
N LYS A 254 31.67 -4.24 16.40
CA LYS A 254 32.36 -5.41 15.89
C LYS A 254 33.86 -5.43 16.32
N ALA A 255 34.53 -4.30 16.27
CA ALA A 255 35.96 -4.21 16.61
C ALA A 255 36.22 -4.58 18.07
N ILE A 256 35.34 -4.25 18.99
CA ILE A 256 35.48 -4.59 20.41
C ILE A 256 34.91 -5.98 20.75
N ALA A 257 34.26 -6.68 19.82
CA ALA A 257 33.59 -7.96 20.07
C ALA A 257 34.53 -9.03 20.65
N GLY A 258 35.80 -9.05 20.25
CA GLY A 258 36.77 -10.00 20.78
C GLY A 258 37.32 -9.64 22.16
N GLN A 259 37.02 -8.44 22.70
CA GLN A 259 37.56 -7.96 23.98
C GLN A 259 36.48 -7.97 25.09
N VAL A 260 35.22 -8.16 24.74
CA VAL A 260 34.08 -8.08 25.66
C VAL A 260 33.46 -9.46 25.84
N ASN A 261 33.27 -9.88 27.07
CA ASN A 261 32.49 -11.07 27.37
C ASN A 261 30.99 -10.72 27.43
N TYR A 262 30.29 -10.87 26.32
CA TYR A 262 28.85 -10.56 26.21
C TYR A 262 27.94 -11.51 27.01
N ASN A 263 28.47 -12.63 27.53
CA ASN A 263 27.73 -13.54 28.40
C ASN A 263 27.92 -13.20 29.89
N SER A 264 28.73 -12.17 30.22
CA SER A 264 28.92 -11.74 31.59
C SER A 264 27.64 -11.14 32.18
N ALA A 265 27.23 -11.62 33.36
CA ALA A 265 26.15 -11.05 34.10
C ALA A 265 26.42 -9.63 34.60
N ASP A 266 27.70 -9.27 34.69
CA ASP A 266 28.16 -7.96 35.17
C ASP A 266 28.20 -6.93 34.03
N LEU A 267 28.11 -7.34 32.76
CA LEU A 267 28.04 -6.40 31.63
C LEU A 267 26.76 -5.56 31.74
N GLU A 268 26.89 -4.26 31.72
CA GLU A 268 25.78 -3.32 31.80
C GLU A 268 25.49 -2.69 30.46
N TYR A 269 26.51 -2.12 29.82
CA TYR A 269 26.36 -1.48 28.53
C TYR A 269 27.64 -1.46 27.70
N VAL A 270 27.44 -1.26 26.40
CA VAL A 270 28.46 -0.91 25.42
C VAL A 270 28.04 0.41 24.79
N ASN A 271 28.90 1.42 24.86
CA ASN A 271 28.63 2.73 24.27
C ASN A 271 29.43 2.89 22.98
N VAL A 272 28.74 3.02 21.85
CA VAL A 272 29.33 3.26 20.51
C VAL A 272 28.86 4.58 19.91
N MET A 273 28.34 5.51 20.72
CA MET A 273 27.90 6.82 20.25
C MET A 273 29.08 7.55 19.55
N ASN A 274 30.27 7.48 20.11
CA ASN A 274 31.51 7.85 19.41
C ASN A 274 32.23 6.58 18.91
N PRO A 275 32.19 6.29 17.59
CA PRO A 275 32.80 5.06 17.05
C PRO A 275 34.33 4.98 17.26
N ALA A 276 35.03 6.12 17.44
CA ALA A 276 36.47 6.15 17.67
C ALA A 276 36.86 5.78 19.12
N GLU A 277 35.93 5.95 20.06
CA GLU A 277 36.13 5.75 21.49
C GLU A 277 35.02 4.92 22.10
N ALA A 278 34.85 3.69 21.61
CA ALA A 278 33.86 2.78 22.16
C ALA A 278 34.18 2.44 23.63
N ALA A 279 33.18 2.53 24.50
CA ALA A 279 33.35 2.29 25.94
C ALA A 279 32.47 1.14 26.42
N VAL A 280 32.94 0.39 27.42
CA VAL A 280 32.20 -0.73 28.02
C VAL A 280 32.02 -0.44 29.49
N GLY A 281 30.79 -0.55 29.97
CA GLY A 281 30.44 -0.40 31.38
C GLY A 281 30.01 -1.73 32.00
N TYR A 282 30.45 -1.94 33.20
CA TYR A 282 30.06 -3.09 34.02
C TYR A 282 29.34 -2.63 35.27
N LYS A 283 28.37 -3.44 35.73
CA LYS A 283 27.64 -3.19 36.97
C LYS A 283 28.62 -3.07 38.11
N SER A 284 28.59 -1.94 38.82
CA SER A 284 29.36 -1.80 40.06
C SER A 284 28.81 -2.81 41.06
N ARG A 285 29.66 -3.68 41.56
CA ARG A 285 29.33 -4.54 42.71
C ARG A 285 29.33 -3.64 43.94
N GLU A 286 28.16 -3.01 44.22
CA GLU A 286 27.97 -2.22 45.42
C GLU A 286 28.18 -3.17 46.63
N PRO A 287 29.17 -2.91 47.54
CA PRO A 287 29.28 -3.70 48.74
C PRO A 287 27.96 -3.54 49.49
N ALA A 288 27.36 -4.67 49.95
CA ALA A 288 26.13 -4.66 50.69
C ALA A 288 26.21 -3.57 51.79
N PRO A 289 25.26 -2.63 51.87
CA PRO A 289 25.31 -1.57 52.86
C PRO A 289 25.33 -2.21 54.23
N PRO A 290 26.23 -1.74 55.13
CA PRO A 290 26.14 -2.18 56.51
C PRO A 290 24.77 -1.83 57.03
N SER A 291 24.07 -2.82 57.61
CA SER A 291 22.75 -2.66 58.22
C SER A 291 22.82 -1.53 59.23
N ALA A 292 22.34 -0.35 58.89
CA ALA A 292 22.22 0.80 59.77
C ALA A 292 21.02 1.68 59.41
N ALA A 293 20.09 1.68 60.30
CA ALA A 293 19.23 2.79 60.71
C ALA A 293 18.38 3.52 59.67
N ALA A 294 17.07 3.36 59.89
CA ALA A 294 16.00 4.22 59.42
C ALA A 294 16.36 5.70 59.30
N GLY A 295 16.07 6.29 58.15
CA GLY A 295 15.98 7.75 58.01
C GLY A 295 16.71 8.37 56.86
N ALA A 296 16.58 7.85 55.62
CA ALA A 296 16.99 8.62 54.44
C ALA A 296 15.76 8.79 53.55
N THR A 297 15.25 10.02 53.48
CA THR A 297 14.27 10.51 52.53
C THR A 297 14.75 10.19 51.13
N PRO A 298 13.93 9.60 50.21
CA PRO A 298 14.35 9.38 48.85
C PRO A 298 14.61 10.73 48.17
N ALA A 299 15.79 10.85 47.57
CA ALA A 299 16.13 12.00 46.75
C ALA A 299 15.10 12.16 45.66
N PRO A 300 14.70 13.40 45.32
CA PRO A 300 13.75 13.66 44.27
C PRO A 300 14.33 13.20 42.92
N ASN A 301 13.49 12.49 42.14
CA ASN A 301 13.78 12.07 40.78
C ASN A 301 14.52 13.19 40.02
N SER A 302 15.70 12.88 39.51
CA SER A 302 16.39 13.78 38.60
C SER A 302 15.47 14.11 37.44
N PRO A 303 15.25 15.40 37.12
CA PRO A 303 14.47 15.76 35.95
C PRO A 303 15.17 15.15 34.72
N ALA A 304 14.36 14.53 33.84
CA ALA A 304 14.84 14.05 32.55
C ALA A 304 15.72 15.12 31.92
N ALA A 305 16.97 14.76 31.62
CA ALA A 305 17.91 15.69 31.00
C ALA A 305 17.28 16.22 29.73
N ALA A 306 17.08 17.55 29.65
CA ALA A 306 16.60 18.18 28.44
C ALA A 306 17.55 17.84 27.32
N CYS A 307 17.00 17.42 26.16
CA CYS A 307 17.78 17.15 24.96
C CYS A 307 18.60 18.39 24.58
N LYS A 308 19.92 18.30 24.57
CA LYS A 308 20.84 19.34 24.14
C LYS A 308 21.25 19.14 22.68
#